data_443a2aa3c4c41da291f695a1042c0559
#
_entry.id   443a2aa3c4c41da291f695a1042c0559
#
_cell.length_a   1.000
_cell.length_b   1.000
_cell.length_c   1.000
_cell.angle_alpha   90.00
_cell.angle_beta   90.00
_cell.angle_gamma   90.00
#
_symmetry.space_group_name_H-M   'P 1'
#
loop_
_entity.id
_entity.type
_entity.pdbx_description
1 polymer ?
#
loop_
_entity_poly.entity_id
_entity_poly.type
_entity_poly.pdbx_seq_one_letter_code
_entity_poly.pdbx_strand_id
1 'polypeptide(L)'
;MGKKDLKPSVDLSYTLSDTDKFSSSVNHRRSSSISLALSVPLYDGNKDENEFDIDKYEYEKRLIQHKDLKKDMLNVYLESWNNYNFYQQKISNQKQIIDTLKLKLKGDEILYKSQKISVTRLIETNNDLNDANNILLDLNTQKKYYLMDILILNGELNKILNGLG
;
A
#
# COMPACT_ATOMS: atom_id res chain seq x y z
N MET A 1 -12.39 -20.58 -33.57
CA MET A 1 -13.24 -19.84 -34.51
C MET A 1 -14.36 -19.18 -33.75
N GLY A 2 -14.15 -17.94 -33.32
CA GLY A 2 -15.18 -17.14 -32.63
C GLY A 2 -16.26 -16.77 -33.64
N LYS A 3 -17.52 -17.05 -33.34
CA LYS A 3 -18.65 -16.59 -34.14
C LYS A 3 -18.65 -15.07 -34.06
N LYS A 4 -18.53 -14.41 -35.23
CA LYS A 4 -18.78 -12.98 -35.37
C LYS A 4 -20.21 -12.68 -34.92
N ASP A 5 -20.34 -12.07 -33.76
CA ASP A 5 -21.64 -11.61 -33.25
C ASP A 5 -22.01 -10.26 -33.91
N LEU A 6 -22.25 -10.32 -35.22
CA LEU A 6 -22.89 -9.21 -35.96
C LEU A 6 -24.36 -9.12 -35.49
N LYS A 7 -24.58 -8.54 -34.31
CA LYS A 7 -25.93 -8.40 -33.75
C LYS A 7 -26.62 -7.19 -34.42
N PRO A 8 -27.79 -7.42 -35.04
CA PRO A 8 -28.59 -6.29 -35.48
C PRO A 8 -29.13 -5.51 -34.28
N SER A 9 -29.08 -4.20 -34.34
CA SER A 9 -29.77 -3.32 -33.38
C SER A 9 -31.07 -2.77 -33.98
N VAL A 10 -32.08 -2.66 -33.12
CA VAL A 10 -33.39 -2.07 -33.45
C VAL A 10 -33.61 -0.91 -32.51
N ASP A 11 -33.65 0.30 -33.07
CA ASP A 11 -33.89 1.51 -32.31
C ASP A 11 -35.28 2.08 -32.64
N LEU A 12 -36.08 2.27 -31.59
CA LEU A 12 -37.38 2.94 -31.70
C LEU A 12 -37.26 4.32 -31.04
N SER A 13 -37.48 5.37 -31.82
CA SER A 13 -37.48 6.73 -31.29
C SER A 13 -38.81 7.43 -31.56
N TYR A 14 -39.28 8.17 -30.56
CA TYR A 14 -40.45 9.02 -30.66
C TYR A 14 -40.02 10.47 -30.37
N THR A 15 -40.25 11.35 -31.34
CA THR A 15 -39.90 12.77 -31.23
C THR A 15 -41.13 13.64 -31.29
N LEU A 16 -41.34 14.44 -30.27
CA LEU A 16 -42.32 15.53 -30.25
C LEU A 16 -41.59 16.84 -30.41
N SER A 17 -41.95 17.62 -31.45
CA SER A 17 -41.44 18.97 -31.58
C SER A 17 -42.59 19.98 -31.63
N ASP A 18 -42.48 21.00 -30.79
CA ASP A 18 -43.36 22.13 -30.72
C ASP A 18 -42.54 23.37 -31.15
N THR A 19 -42.89 23.99 -32.22
CA THR A 19 -42.14 25.12 -32.77
C THR A 19 -43.02 26.33 -32.87
N ASP A 20 -42.76 27.34 -32.03
CA ASP A 20 -43.39 28.66 -32.06
C ASP A 20 -42.53 29.56 -32.99
N LYS A 21 -43.06 29.91 -34.16
CA LYS A 21 -42.46 30.97 -34.99
C LYS A 21 -43.20 32.27 -34.69
N PHE A 22 -42.49 33.20 -34.05
CA PHE A 22 -42.95 34.60 -33.90
C PHE A 22 -42.75 35.32 -35.25
N SER A 23 -43.72 35.24 -36.08
CA SER A 23 -43.89 36.10 -37.29
C SER A 23 -45.34 36.47 -37.34
N SER A 24 -45.70 37.65 -37.85
CA SER A 24 -46.96 38.37 -37.85
C SER A 24 -48.29 37.58 -38.01
N SER A 25 -48.25 36.27 -37.97
CA SER A 25 -49.35 35.34 -37.75
C SER A 25 -48.83 34.18 -36.91
N VAL A 26 -49.44 33.97 -35.73
CA VAL A 26 -49.09 32.89 -34.77
C VAL A 26 -49.41 31.54 -35.42
N ASN A 27 -48.40 30.84 -35.90
CA ASN A 27 -48.51 29.48 -36.42
C ASN A 27 -47.85 28.54 -35.39
N HIS A 28 -48.65 27.95 -34.49
CA HIS A 28 -48.25 26.81 -33.69
C HIS A 28 -48.19 25.56 -34.57
N ARG A 29 -46.98 25.02 -34.73
CA ARG A 29 -46.81 23.77 -35.46
C ARG A 29 -46.34 22.69 -34.49
N ARG A 30 -47.22 21.76 -34.14
CA ARG A 30 -46.89 20.53 -33.44
C ARG A 30 -46.65 19.44 -34.46
N SER A 31 -45.50 18.80 -34.38
CA SER A 31 -45.22 17.59 -35.14
C SER A 31 -44.80 16.46 -34.19
N SER A 32 -45.33 15.29 -34.46
CA SER A 32 -44.93 14.06 -33.81
C SER A 32 -44.39 13.09 -34.86
N SER A 33 -43.24 12.51 -34.60
CA SER A 33 -42.67 11.47 -35.47
C SER A 33 -42.28 10.25 -34.67
N ILE A 34 -42.55 9.08 -35.21
CA ILE A 34 -42.08 7.80 -34.73
C ILE A 34 -41.13 7.27 -35.79
N SER A 35 -39.91 6.91 -35.40
CA SER A 35 -38.95 6.27 -36.30
C SER A 35 -38.48 4.96 -35.73
N LEU A 36 -38.44 3.96 -36.57
CA LEU A 36 -37.87 2.64 -36.30
C LEU A 36 -36.65 2.47 -37.20
N ALA A 37 -35.49 2.35 -36.60
CA ALA A 37 -34.23 2.11 -37.29
C ALA A 37 -33.74 0.68 -37.01
N LEU A 38 -33.46 -0.07 -38.08
CA LEU A 38 -32.78 -1.36 -38.01
C LEU A 38 -31.36 -1.17 -38.55
N SER A 39 -30.36 -1.38 -37.72
CA SER A 39 -28.96 -1.34 -38.09
C SER A 39 -28.38 -2.75 -38.09
N VAL A 40 -27.86 -3.16 -39.25
CA VAL A 40 -27.21 -4.47 -39.44
C VAL A 40 -25.77 -4.22 -39.83
N PRO A 41 -24.76 -4.44 -38.94
CA PRO A 41 -23.37 -4.31 -39.34
C PRO A 41 -23.02 -5.43 -40.35
N LEU A 42 -22.57 -5.07 -41.54
CA LEU A 42 -22.15 -6.04 -42.57
C LEU A 42 -20.68 -6.39 -42.47
N TYR A 43 -19.87 -5.50 -41.93
CA TYR A 43 -18.43 -5.67 -41.78
C TYR A 43 -17.90 -4.73 -40.67
N ASP A 44 -17.15 -5.25 -39.73
CA ASP A 44 -16.61 -4.51 -38.58
C ASP A 44 -15.09 -4.25 -38.65
N GLY A 45 -14.45 -4.61 -39.77
CA GLY A 45 -13.00 -4.45 -39.94
C GLY A 45 -12.14 -5.32 -38.98
N ASN A 46 -12.65 -6.46 -38.57
CA ASN A 46 -12.04 -7.35 -37.57
C ASN A 46 -11.90 -6.70 -36.17
N LYS A 47 -12.74 -5.73 -35.88
CA LYS A 47 -12.70 -5.02 -34.59
C LYS A 47 -12.87 -5.98 -33.43
N ASP A 48 -13.83 -6.91 -33.51
CA ASP A 48 -14.11 -7.88 -32.46
C ASP A 48 -12.93 -8.86 -32.22
N GLU A 49 -12.22 -9.27 -33.29
CA GLU A 49 -11.02 -10.11 -33.18
C GLU A 49 -9.88 -9.34 -32.49
N ASN A 50 -9.67 -8.06 -32.86
CA ASN A 50 -8.67 -7.22 -32.27
C ASN A 50 -8.99 -6.91 -30.79
N GLU A 51 -10.25 -6.64 -30.44
CA GLU A 51 -10.70 -6.45 -29.06
C GLU A 51 -10.48 -7.71 -28.23
N PHE A 52 -10.80 -8.89 -28.76
CA PHE A 52 -10.55 -10.17 -28.08
C PHE A 52 -9.06 -10.39 -27.84
N ASP A 53 -8.20 -10.10 -28.79
CA ASP A 53 -6.75 -10.24 -28.64
C ASP A 53 -6.21 -9.24 -27.61
N ILE A 54 -6.70 -8.00 -27.60
CA ILE A 54 -6.37 -6.99 -26.59
C ILE A 54 -6.76 -7.50 -25.19
N ASP A 55 -7.98 -7.98 -25.02
CA ASP A 55 -8.48 -8.52 -23.74
C ASP A 55 -7.62 -9.69 -23.27
N LYS A 56 -7.25 -10.58 -24.19
CA LYS A 56 -6.35 -11.70 -23.88
C LYS A 56 -4.98 -11.25 -23.41
N TYR A 57 -4.36 -10.29 -24.12
CA TYR A 57 -3.07 -9.73 -23.70
C TYR A 57 -3.17 -8.98 -22.38
N GLU A 58 -4.25 -8.27 -22.12
CA GLU A 58 -4.48 -7.62 -20.82
C GLU A 58 -4.63 -8.65 -19.69
N TYR A 59 -5.33 -9.75 -19.94
CA TYR A 59 -5.44 -10.84 -18.97
C TYR A 59 -4.07 -11.47 -18.66
N GLU A 60 -3.27 -11.79 -19.68
CA GLU A 60 -1.93 -12.33 -19.52
C GLU A 60 -1.02 -11.34 -18.77
N LYS A 61 -1.08 -10.06 -19.10
CA LYS A 61 -0.37 -8.98 -18.39
C LYS A 61 -0.75 -8.94 -16.91
N ARG A 62 -2.03 -9.03 -16.58
CA ARG A 62 -2.51 -9.04 -15.19
C ARG A 62 -2.03 -10.29 -14.43
N LEU A 63 -1.96 -11.44 -15.07
CA LEU A 63 -1.41 -12.66 -14.47
C LEU A 63 0.08 -12.50 -14.12
N ILE A 64 0.87 -11.92 -15.04
CA ILE A 64 2.28 -11.64 -14.80
C ILE A 64 2.44 -10.65 -13.65
N GLN A 65 1.72 -9.53 -13.68
CA GLN A 65 1.75 -8.53 -12.62
C GLN A 65 1.37 -9.10 -11.24
N HIS A 66 0.37 -9.98 -11.20
CA HIS A 66 -0.02 -10.65 -9.95
C HIS A 66 1.09 -11.57 -9.44
N LYS A 67 1.78 -12.29 -10.33
CA LYS A 67 2.90 -13.17 -9.97
C LYS A 67 4.09 -12.36 -9.46
N ASP A 68 4.41 -11.25 -10.12
CA ASP A 68 5.51 -10.37 -9.72
C ASP A 68 5.21 -9.72 -8.36
N LEU A 69 4.00 -9.20 -8.17
CA LEU A 69 3.56 -8.63 -6.89
C LEU A 69 3.69 -9.65 -5.74
N LYS A 70 3.27 -10.90 -5.98
CA LYS A 70 3.42 -11.97 -4.98
C LYS A 70 4.90 -12.24 -4.64
N LYS A 71 5.77 -12.22 -5.63
CA LYS A 71 7.22 -12.39 -5.44
C LYS A 71 7.81 -11.23 -4.64
N ASP A 72 7.42 -10.00 -4.98
CA ASP A 72 7.89 -8.80 -4.29
C ASP A 72 7.43 -8.78 -2.82
N MET A 73 6.16 -9.13 -2.56
CA MET A 73 5.66 -9.28 -1.19
C MET A 73 6.44 -10.31 -0.39
N LEU A 74 6.79 -11.45 -1.00
CA LEU A 74 7.60 -12.48 -0.35
C LEU A 74 9.02 -11.97 -0.03
N ASN A 75 9.64 -11.24 -0.94
CA ASN A 75 10.96 -10.66 -0.73
C ASN A 75 10.94 -9.65 0.44
N VAL A 76 9.96 -8.74 0.46
CA VAL A 76 9.78 -7.77 1.56
C VAL A 76 9.55 -8.50 2.90
N TYR A 77 8.76 -9.57 2.89
CA TYR A 77 8.53 -10.37 4.10
C TYR A 77 9.84 -11.00 4.62
N LEU A 78 10.63 -11.62 3.74
CA LEU A 78 11.90 -12.24 4.11
C LEU A 78 12.91 -11.21 4.62
N GLU A 79 12.99 -10.06 3.97
CA GLU A 79 13.84 -8.95 4.40
C GLU A 79 13.42 -8.45 5.79
N SER A 80 12.15 -8.20 6.00
CA SER A 80 11.61 -7.75 7.29
C SER A 80 11.85 -8.77 8.41
N TRP A 81 11.70 -10.08 8.10
CA TRP A 81 11.98 -11.14 9.04
C TRP A 81 13.46 -11.21 9.43
N ASN A 82 14.37 -11.10 8.45
CA ASN A 82 15.81 -11.09 8.70
C ASN A 82 16.22 -9.87 9.54
N ASN A 83 15.70 -8.69 9.22
CA ASN A 83 15.95 -7.47 9.96
C ASN A 83 15.38 -7.54 11.39
N TYR A 84 14.19 -8.08 11.59
CA TYR A 84 13.62 -8.30 12.91
C TYR A 84 14.55 -9.13 13.80
N ASN A 85 15.05 -10.27 13.29
CA ASN A 85 15.97 -11.15 14.02
C ASN A 85 17.33 -10.47 14.28
N PHE A 86 17.84 -9.72 13.31
CA PHE A 86 19.06 -8.96 13.46
C PHE A 86 18.96 -7.90 14.58
N TYR A 87 17.87 -7.13 14.60
CA TYR A 87 17.66 -6.15 15.66
C TYR A 87 17.40 -6.82 17.01
N GLN A 88 16.79 -7.99 17.06
CA GLN A 88 16.65 -8.75 18.29
C GLN A 88 18.00 -9.14 18.89
N GLN A 89 18.96 -9.58 18.07
CA GLN A 89 20.33 -9.89 18.52
C GLN A 89 21.05 -8.62 18.97
N LYS A 90 20.95 -7.52 18.23
CA LYS A 90 21.53 -6.23 18.62
C LYS A 90 20.99 -5.74 19.96
N ILE A 91 19.70 -5.87 20.22
CA ILE A 91 19.08 -5.53 21.49
C ILE A 91 19.66 -6.38 22.64
N SER A 92 19.87 -7.67 22.43
CA SER A 92 20.49 -8.54 23.42
C SER A 92 21.91 -8.08 23.77
N ASN A 93 22.72 -7.78 22.75
CA ASN A 93 24.09 -7.28 22.95
C ASN A 93 24.10 -5.90 23.64
N GLN A 94 23.20 -5.00 23.23
CA GLN A 94 23.10 -3.67 23.85
C GLN A 94 22.71 -3.73 25.32
N LYS A 95 21.86 -4.68 25.74
CA LYS A 95 21.53 -4.92 27.14
C LYS A 95 22.77 -5.34 27.94
N GLN A 96 23.62 -6.20 27.39
CA GLN A 96 24.87 -6.60 28.04
C GLN A 96 25.82 -5.41 28.22
N ILE A 97 25.91 -4.51 27.21
CA ILE A 97 26.69 -3.27 27.31
C ILE A 97 26.15 -2.41 28.45
N ILE A 98 24.83 -2.20 28.51
CA ILE A 98 24.19 -1.42 29.58
C ILE A 98 24.47 -2.03 30.94
N ASP A 99 24.39 -3.35 31.11
CA ASP A 99 24.66 -3.99 32.37
C ASP A 99 26.14 -3.84 32.79
N THR A 100 27.08 -3.90 31.82
CA THR A 100 28.50 -3.61 32.05
C THR A 100 28.71 -2.15 32.48
N LEU A 101 28.05 -1.19 31.81
CA LEU A 101 28.15 0.24 32.16
C LEU A 101 27.56 0.52 33.55
N LYS A 102 26.47 -0.13 33.94
CA LYS A 102 25.92 -0.04 35.30
C LYS A 102 26.91 -0.51 36.36
N LEU A 103 27.61 -1.63 36.09
CA LEU A 103 28.66 -2.13 37.01
C LEU A 103 29.83 -1.16 37.09
N LYS A 104 30.27 -0.61 35.92
CA LYS A 104 31.33 0.40 35.87
C LYS A 104 30.91 1.65 36.67
N LEU A 105 29.70 2.15 36.49
CA LEU A 105 29.20 3.32 37.22
C LEU A 105 29.22 3.10 38.74
N LYS A 106 28.75 1.95 39.21
CA LYS A 106 28.84 1.59 40.64
C LYS A 106 30.28 1.59 41.14
N GLY A 107 31.22 1.05 40.37
CA GLY A 107 32.64 1.07 40.66
C GLY A 107 33.19 2.50 40.73
N ASP A 108 32.87 3.32 39.76
CA ASP A 108 33.29 4.74 39.70
C ASP A 108 32.69 5.55 40.87
N GLU A 109 31.45 5.28 41.30
CA GLU A 109 30.86 5.93 42.48
C GLU A 109 31.65 5.61 43.77
N ILE A 110 32.10 4.35 43.93
CA ILE A 110 32.94 3.96 45.11
C ILE A 110 34.29 4.67 45.04
N LEU A 111 34.91 4.71 43.84
CA LEU A 111 36.21 5.37 43.66
C LEU A 111 36.11 6.88 43.87
N TYR A 112 35.01 7.49 43.44
CA TYR A 112 34.77 8.93 43.67
C TYR A 112 34.60 9.23 45.17
N LYS A 113 33.80 8.44 45.89
CA LYS A 113 33.64 8.59 47.35
C LYS A 113 34.96 8.42 48.10
N SER A 114 35.88 7.63 47.56
CA SER A 114 37.24 7.46 48.12
C SER A 114 38.25 8.48 47.58
N GLN A 115 37.77 9.50 46.84
CA GLN A 115 38.60 10.56 46.21
C GLN A 115 39.67 10.05 45.25
N LYS A 116 39.46 8.88 44.63
CA LYS A 116 40.39 8.25 43.70
C LYS A 116 40.17 8.65 42.24
N ILE A 117 38.99 9.20 41.93
CA ILE A 117 38.63 9.69 40.59
C ILE A 117 37.96 11.06 40.70
N SER A 118 38.00 11.83 39.58
CA SER A 118 37.32 13.12 39.48
C SER A 118 35.81 12.94 39.26
N VAL A 119 35.04 13.97 39.61
CA VAL A 119 33.62 14.08 39.27
C VAL A 119 33.37 14.01 37.76
N THR A 120 34.28 14.58 36.96
CA THR A 120 34.20 14.54 35.48
C THR A 120 34.12 13.12 34.96
N ARG A 121 34.98 12.22 35.47
CA ARG A 121 34.97 10.80 35.10
C ARG A 121 33.65 10.08 35.49
N LEU A 122 33.07 10.41 36.62
CA LEU A 122 31.79 9.88 37.04
C LEU A 122 30.66 10.34 36.11
N ILE A 123 30.69 11.64 35.72
CA ILE A 123 29.73 12.20 34.76
C ILE A 123 29.87 11.53 33.39
N GLU A 124 31.10 11.33 32.88
CA GLU A 124 31.37 10.64 31.63
C GLU A 124 30.76 9.23 31.62
N THR A 125 31.00 8.43 32.67
CA THR A 125 30.43 7.09 32.76
C THR A 125 28.88 7.09 32.83
N ASN A 126 28.29 8.09 33.49
CA ASN A 126 26.85 8.27 33.50
C ASN A 126 26.29 8.65 32.12
N ASN A 127 27.00 9.52 31.38
CA ASN A 127 26.62 9.87 30.01
C ASN A 127 26.72 8.66 29.08
N ASP A 128 27.80 7.85 29.16
CA ASP A 128 27.95 6.61 28.43
C ASP A 128 26.74 5.68 28.66
N LEU A 129 26.27 5.57 29.91
CA LEU A 129 25.11 4.77 30.26
C LEU A 129 23.80 5.32 29.66
N ASN A 130 23.62 6.64 29.68
CA ASN A 130 22.47 7.30 29.06
C ASN A 130 22.46 7.10 27.55
N ASP A 131 23.60 7.26 26.89
CA ASP A 131 23.74 7.04 25.45
C ASP A 131 23.45 5.57 25.08
N ALA A 132 23.95 4.64 25.88
CA ALA A 132 23.65 3.22 25.67
C ALA A 132 22.15 2.90 25.82
N ASN A 133 21.44 3.56 26.75
CA ASN A 133 19.98 3.43 26.89
C ASN A 133 19.23 4.06 25.69
N ASN A 134 19.68 5.19 25.18
CA ASN A 134 19.10 5.82 23.97
C ASN A 134 19.26 4.90 22.75
N ILE A 135 20.44 4.30 22.56
CA ILE A 135 20.67 3.30 21.51
C ILE A 135 19.72 2.11 21.68
N LEU A 136 19.49 1.62 22.90
CA LEU A 136 18.54 0.53 23.14
C LEU A 136 17.12 0.91 22.75
N LEU A 137 16.70 2.16 22.99
CA LEU A 137 15.39 2.67 22.60
C LEU A 137 15.24 2.67 21.07
N ASP A 138 16.26 3.17 20.36
CA ASP A 138 16.27 3.20 18.90
C ASP A 138 16.22 1.79 18.29
N LEU A 139 17.01 0.86 18.82
CA LEU A 139 16.99 -0.53 18.37
C LEU A 139 15.62 -1.19 18.59
N ASN A 140 14.95 -0.93 19.72
CA ASN A 140 13.60 -1.41 19.97
C ASN A 140 12.57 -0.81 19.01
N THR A 141 12.73 0.46 18.65
CA THR A 141 11.88 1.14 17.69
C THR A 141 12.03 0.52 16.31
N GLN A 142 13.27 0.33 15.84
CA GLN A 142 13.55 -0.33 14.55
C GLN A 142 12.97 -1.76 14.49
N LYS A 143 13.17 -2.54 15.56
CA LYS A 143 12.58 -3.88 15.66
C LYS A 143 11.06 -3.85 15.53
N LYS A 144 10.39 -2.86 16.15
CA LYS A 144 8.93 -2.71 16.05
C LYS A 144 8.47 -2.38 14.62
N TYR A 145 9.21 -1.56 13.88
CA TYR A 145 8.89 -1.28 12.48
C TYR A 145 8.88 -2.55 11.64
N TYR A 146 9.93 -3.37 11.72
CA TYR A 146 9.98 -4.62 10.96
C TYR A 146 8.92 -5.63 11.41
N LEU A 147 8.57 -5.65 12.69
CA LEU A 147 7.45 -6.46 13.16
C LEU A 147 6.12 -5.99 12.56
N MET A 148 5.88 -4.67 12.47
CA MET A 148 4.68 -4.14 11.83
C MET A 148 4.61 -4.49 10.36
N ASP A 149 5.71 -4.41 9.61
CA ASP A 149 5.77 -4.82 8.21
C ASP A 149 5.37 -6.30 8.03
N ILE A 150 5.89 -7.18 8.89
CA ILE A 150 5.53 -8.61 8.89
C ILE A 150 4.03 -8.80 9.15
N LEU A 151 3.46 -8.07 10.13
CA LEU A 151 2.04 -8.17 10.47
C LEU A 151 1.12 -7.62 9.38
N ILE A 152 1.52 -6.55 8.70
CA ILE A 152 0.81 -5.99 7.55
C ILE A 152 0.77 -7.02 6.41
N LEU A 153 1.91 -7.61 6.08
CA LEU A 153 2.03 -8.59 5.01
C LEU A 153 1.24 -9.88 5.29
N ASN A 154 1.13 -10.27 6.56
CA ASN A 154 0.31 -11.41 6.99
C ASN A 154 -1.19 -11.08 7.10
N GLY A 155 -1.60 -9.82 6.91
CA GLY A 155 -3.00 -9.40 7.09
C GLY A 155 -3.50 -9.42 8.55
N GLU A 156 -2.59 -9.53 9.52
CA GLU A 156 -2.93 -9.65 10.95
C GLU A 156 -3.04 -8.28 11.66
N LEU A 157 -2.63 -7.20 11.02
CA LEU A 157 -2.65 -5.86 11.61
C LEU A 157 -4.04 -5.47 12.14
N ASN A 158 -5.10 -5.80 11.40
CA ASN A 158 -6.47 -5.50 11.81
C ASN A 158 -6.90 -6.28 13.07
N LYS A 159 -6.35 -7.47 13.30
CA LYS A 159 -6.65 -8.24 14.53
C LYS A 159 -6.06 -7.58 15.77
N ILE A 160 -4.89 -6.96 15.63
CA ILE A 160 -4.20 -6.29 16.74
C ILE A 160 -4.86 -4.94 17.03
N LEU A 161 -5.23 -4.17 16.00
CA LEU A 161 -5.93 -2.89 16.18
C LEU A 161 -7.31 -3.06 16.82
N ASN A 162 -8.03 -4.13 16.46
CA ASN A 162 -9.34 -4.45 17.05
C ASN A 162 -9.25 -5.10 18.44
N GLY A 163 -8.08 -5.60 18.84
CA GLY A 163 -7.85 -6.18 20.19
C GLY A 163 -7.34 -5.17 21.23
N LEU A 164 -7.09 -3.91 20.81
CA LEU A 164 -6.63 -2.82 21.67
C LEU A 164 -7.75 -1.84 22.04
N GLY A 165 -9.02 -2.14 21.66
CA GLY A 165 -10.21 -1.35 21.96
C GLY A 165 -11.01 -1.84 23.17
#